data_f48b1859dffb523229e3496037e09791
#
_entry.id   f48b1859dffb523229e3496037e09791
#
_cell.length_a   1.000
_cell.length_b   1.000
_cell.length_c   1.000
_cell.angle_alpha   90.00
_cell.angle_beta   90.00
_cell.angle_gamma   90.00
#
_symmetry.space_group_name_H-M   'P 1'
#
loop_
_entity.id
_entity.type
_entity.pdbx_description
1 polymer ?
#
loop_
_entity_poly.entity_id
_entity_poly.type
_entity_poly.pdbx_seq_one_letter_code
_entity_poly.pdbx_strand_id
1 'polypeptide(L)'
;MRFRFSNTFGSQPVTFSTVTVGLQEYSGNVVDGTMVRVTFGGSRSVTIPVGQEIWSDATKLPWVDGDGDDPNLQGRNLAVSYAIAGDSGPMTFHSGANQTSFITAAGSGDHTADLDVFAYEYTTASWFFIDAADVLARADTIVVCAFGDSITDGTHTTFNINDRWSNVLSRRLHNAYGNRVSVVNEAIGGNRVVNPVTFPATSGQAATDRLSRDVLGLSGLTHVVWLEGINDLGGGHTVESIEAGYQSIVATLHAHGIKVMGATMTSALGLLNPAEGWYPGYTGGGDNGPVVDANRMILNTYIRTSGLYDGVVDFDAATLDPATGNMKAEYVPNSQFTELPWDYLHPNHAGYTAMGEAIDLSFFTPHHH
;
A
#
# COMPACT_ATOMS: atom_id res chain seq x y z
N MET A 1 8.00 19.19 3.84
CA MET A 1 7.28 18.11 3.15
C MET A 1 6.05 18.65 2.46
N ARG A 2 5.41 17.90 1.54
CA ARG A 2 4.14 18.27 0.91
C ARG A 2 3.24 17.04 0.82
N PHE A 3 1.92 17.28 0.70
CA PHE A 3 0.92 16.22 0.67
C PHE A 3 0.09 16.30 -0.61
N ARG A 4 -0.24 15.16 -1.21
CA ARG A 4 -1.15 15.08 -2.34
C ARG A 4 -2.53 14.67 -1.85
N PHE A 5 -3.53 15.45 -2.27
CA PHE A 5 -4.94 15.20 -2.02
C PHE A 5 -5.62 14.83 -3.34
N SER A 6 -6.40 13.77 -3.33
CA SER A 6 -7.04 13.21 -4.52
C SER A 6 -8.56 13.23 -4.41
N ASN A 7 -9.22 13.69 -5.45
CA ASN A 7 -10.64 13.54 -5.71
C ASN A 7 -10.91 12.75 -6.99
N THR A 8 -9.99 11.81 -7.30
CA THR A 8 -9.98 11.04 -8.56
C THR A 8 -11.29 10.28 -8.76
N PHE A 9 -11.85 9.73 -7.70
CA PHE A 9 -13.07 8.91 -7.75
C PHE A 9 -14.30 9.61 -7.17
N GLY A 10 -14.20 10.88 -6.81
CA GLY A 10 -15.33 11.66 -6.32
C GLY A 10 -16.36 11.95 -7.40
N SER A 11 -17.58 12.25 -7.00
CA SER A 11 -18.68 12.61 -7.91
C SER A 11 -19.01 14.10 -7.91
N GLN A 12 -18.41 14.87 -7.00
CA GLN A 12 -18.55 16.32 -6.88
C GLN A 12 -17.24 16.95 -6.39
N PRO A 13 -17.01 18.26 -6.59
CA PRO A 13 -15.86 18.94 -6.02
C PRO A 13 -15.84 18.83 -4.50
N VAL A 14 -14.68 18.61 -3.91
CA VAL A 14 -14.48 18.61 -2.45
C VAL A 14 -13.65 19.80 -2.03
N THR A 15 -14.09 20.49 -0.94
CA THR A 15 -13.38 21.65 -0.41
C THR A 15 -12.80 21.32 0.97
N PHE A 16 -11.49 21.38 1.05
CA PHE A 16 -10.77 21.33 2.32
C PHE A 16 -10.61 22.76 2.85
N SER A 17 -11.26 23.07 3.95
CA SER A 17 -11.23 24.41 4.54
C SER A 17 -9.97 24.66 5.37
N THR A 18 -9.43 23.61 5.96
CA THR A 18 -8.21 23.64 6.77
C THR A 18 -7.52 22.26 6.69
N VAL A 19 -6.18 22.28 6.64
CA VAL A 19 -5.34 21.09 6.75
C VAL A 19 -4.20 21.39 7.72
N THR A 20 -3.91 20.45 8.62
CA THR A 20 -2.77 20.51 9.54
C THR A 20 -1.99 19.20 9.52
N VAL A 21 -0.72 19.25 9.91
CA VAL A 21 0.12 18.09 10.14
C VAL A 21 0.87 18.26 11.44
N GLY A 22 1.01 17.16 12.20
CA GLY A 22 1.80 17.12 13.43
C GLY A 22 2.38 15.74 13.68
N LEU A 23 3.27 15.65 14.66
CA LEU A 23 3.85 14.38 15.09
C LEU A 23 2.83 13.61 15.92
N GLN A 24 2.53 12.36 15.55
CA GLN A 24 1.64 11.52 16.33
C GLN A 24 2.27 11.20 17.71
N GLU A 25 1.52 11.36 18.76
CA GLU A 25 1.90 10.96 20.12
C GLU A 25 1.51 9.50 20.36
N TYR A 26 0.22 9.24 20.53
CA TYR A 26 -0.40 7.92 20.60
C TYR A 26 -1.84 8.01 20.09
N SER A 27 -2.40 6.93 19.58
CA SER A 27 -3.76 6.95 18.99
C SER A 27 -3.83 8.03 17.89
N GLY A 28 -4.80 8.94 17.93
CA GLY A 28 -4.88 10.10 17.03
C GLY A 28 -4.35 11.40 17.66
N ASN A 29 -3.79 11.35 18.87
CA ASN A 29 -3.27 12.55 19.54
C ASN A 29 -1.98 13.05 18.87
N VAL A 30 -1.79 14.35 18.93
CA VAL A 30 -0.66 15.08 18.35
C VAL A 30 0.22 15.65 19.46
N VAL A 31 1.52 15.49 19.33
CA VAL A 31 2.51 16.07 20.26
C VAL A 31 2.37 17.59 20.25
N ASP A 32 2.21 18.17 21.43
CA ASP A 32 2.07 19.63 21.58
C ASP A 32 3.29 20.38 20.99
N GLY A 33 3.01 21.50 20.32
CA GLY A 33 4.02 22.32 19.65
C GLY A 33 4.51 21.78 18.29
N THR A 34 4.03 20.62 17.84
CA THR A 34 4.42 20.06 16.53
C THR A 34 3.43 20.35 15.41
N MET A 35 2.24 20.81 15.71
CA MET A 35 1.19 21.05 14.73
C MET A 35 1.51 22.23 13.81
N VAL A 36 1.48 21.99 12.50
CA VAL A 36 1.76 23.00 11.46
C VAL A 36 0.61 23.01 10.47
N ARG A 37 0.23 24.21 10.03
CA ARG A 37 -0.76 24.38 8.96
C ARG A 37 -0.17 24.06 7.60
N VAL A 38 -0.91 23.32 6.81
CA VAL A 38 -0.65 23.06 5.39
C VAL A 38 -1.41 24.06 4.54
N THR A 39 -0.81 24.57 3.46
CA THR A 39 -1.41 25.54 2.54
C THR A 39 -1.38 25.05 1.10
N PHE A 40 -2.14 25.72 0.23
CA PHE A 40 -2.27 25.41 -1.19
C PHE A 40 -2.19 26.73 -2.00
N GLY A 41 -1.07 26.98 -2.65
CA GLY A 41 -0.80 28.27 -3.30
C GLY A 41 -0.88 29.45 -2.33
N GLY A 42 -0.45 29.26 -1.08
CA GLY A 42 -0.54 30.22 0.01
C GLY A 42 -1.93 30.32 0.67
N SER A 43 -2.96 29.66 0.12
CA SER A 43 -4.32 29.62 0.72
C SER A 43 -4.43 28.53 1.78
N ARG A 44 -5.26 28.78 2.80
CA ARG A 44 -5.64 27.79 3.84
C ARG A 44 -6.60 26.74 3.31
N SER A 45 -7.35 27.08 2.28
CA SER A 45 -8.42 26.25 1.71
C SER A 45 -8.12 25.92 0.27
N VAL A 46 -8.58 24.74 -0.15
CA VAL A 46 -8.52 24.28 -1.54
C VAL A 46 -9.78 23.54 -1.92
N THR A 47 -10.26 23.76 -3.14
CA THR A 47 -11.32 22.96 -3.74
C THR A 47 -10.73 22.11 -4.86
N ILE A 48 -10.92 20.79 -4.76
CA ILE A 48 -10.42 19.81 -5.72
C ILE A 48 -11.58 19.37 -6.61
N PRO A 49 -11.54 19.65 -7.92
CA PRO A 49 -12.54 19.18 -8.87
C PRO A 49 -12.57 17.65 -8.97
N VAL A 50 -13.68 17.11 -9.46
CA VAL A 50 -13.82 15.68 -9.77
C VAL A 50 -12.71 15.22 -10.72
N GLY A 51 -12.13 14.07 -10.46
CA GLY A 51 -11.08 13.47 -11.28
C GLY A 51 -9.70 14.12 -11.15
N GLN A 52 -9.50 15.04 -10.19
CA GLN A 52 -8.26 15.78 -10.04
C GLN A 52 -7.54 15.45 -8.73
N GLU A 53 -6.24 15.68 -8.75
CA GLU A 53 -5.33 15.64 -7.61
C GLU A 53 -4.63 16.98 -7.45
N ILE A 54 -4.26 17.32 -6.23
CA ILE A 54 -3.53 18.57 -5.96
C ILE A 54 -2.47 18.35 -4.89
N TRP A 55 -1.29 18.91 -5.10
CA TRP A 55 -0.25 18.98 -4.10
C TRP A 55 -0.40 20.22 -3.23
N SER A 56 -0.17 20.07 -1.93
CA SER A 56 0.00 21.19 -1.03
C SER A 56 1.30 21.96 -1.32
N ASP A 57 1.39 23.16 -0.79
CA ASP A 57 2.67 23.86 -0.70
C ASP A 57 3.66 23.04 0.15
N ALA A 58 4.96 23.29 -0.06
CA ALA A 58 5.99 22.73 0.78
C ALA A 58 5.89 23.28 2.21
N THR A 59 5.56 22.43 3.14
CA THR A 59 5.41 22.76 4.57
C THR A 59 6.70 22.42 5.30
N LYS A 60 7.29 23.42 5.97
CA LYS A 60 8.43 23.21 6.88
C LYS A 60 7.89 22.68 8.21
N LEU A 61 8.49 21.61 8.71
CA LEU A 61 8.23 21.07 10.04
C LEU A 61 9.32 21.62 10.99
N PRO A 62 9.00 22.61 11.85
CA PRO A 62 10.01 23.35 12.62
C PRO A 62 10.67 22.50 13.72
N TRP A 63 10.10 21.35 14.04
CA TRP A 63 10.63 20.39 15.00
C TRP A 63 11.48 19.29 14.34
N VAL A 64 11.72 19.37 13.02
CA VAL A 64 12.67 18.54 12.30
C VAL A 64 13.93 19.36 12.06
N ASP A 65 15.01 19.04 12.75
CA ASP A 65 16.28 19.72 12.61
C ASP A 65 17.11 19.19 11.43
N GLY A 66 17.72 20.10 10.69
CA GLY A 66 18.78 19.84 9.71
C GLY A 66 18.40 18.87 8.59
N ASP A 67 19.13 17.81 8.46
CA ASP A 67 19.17 16.83 7.38
C ASP A 67 18.22 15.65 7.58
N GLY A 68 17.34 15.69 8.59
CA GLY A 68 16.33 14.65 8.82
C GLY A 68 16.85 13.38 9.52
N ASP A 69 18.06 13.43 10.07
CA ASP A 69 18.67 12.31 10.81
C ASP A 69 18.34 12.31 12.31
N ASP A 70 17.29 13.04 12.72
CA ASP A 70 16.88 13.04 14.13
C ASP A 70 16.37 11.64 14.54
N PRO A 71 17.07 10.92 15.42
CA PRO A 71 16.67 9.60 15.86
C PRO A 71 15.33 9.57 16.59
N ASN A 72 14.87 10.71 17.11
CA ASN A 72 13.56 10.83 17.76
C ASN A 72 12.40 10.79 16.75
N LEU A 73 12.68 10.95 15.45
CA LEU A 73 11.67 10.91 14.39
C LEU A 73 11.63 9.57 13.67
N GLN A 74 12.65 8.74 13.82
CA GLN A 74 12.71 7.44 13.15
C GLN A 74 11.57 6.53 13.60
N GLY A 75 10.81 6.01 12.63
CA GLY A 75 9.66 5.14 12.88
C GLY A 75 8.45 5.83 13.52
N ARG A 76 8.44 7.17 13.62
CA ARG A 76 7.28 7.94 14.12
C ARG A 76 6.28 8.19 13.00
N ASN A 77 5.02 8.23 13.37
CA ASN A 77 3.93 8.56 12.46
C ASN A 77 3.64 10.06 12.47
N LEU A 78 3.14 10.56 11.35
CA LEU A 78 2.53 11.89 11.25
C LEU A 78 1.01 11.77 11.29
N ALA A 79 0.38 12.66 12.04
CA ALA A 79 -1.07 12.87 11.99
C ALA A 79 -1.35 14.01 11.01
N VAL A 80 -2.17 13.73 9.98
CA VAL A 80 -2.66 14.75 9.05
C VAL A 80 -4.16 14.91 9.29
N SER A 81 -4.55 16.09 9.76
CA SER A 81 -5.96 16.44 10.03
C SER A 81 -6.48 17.41 8.99
N TYR A 82 -7.71 17.21 8.54
CA TYR A 82 -8.35 18.11 7.59
C TYR A 82 -9.85 18.26 7.87
N ALA A 83 -10.35 19.45 7.63
CA ALA A 83 -11.77 19.77 7.72
C ALA A 83 -12.36 19.95 6.32
N ILE A 84 -13.48 19.30 6.05
CA ILE A 84 -14.21 19.40 4.77
C ILE A 84 -15.36 20.38 4.94
N ALA A 85 -15.44 21.36 4.03
CA ALA A 85 -16.53 22.32 3.99
C ALA A 85 -17.72 21.74 3.21
N GLY A 86 -18.83 21.49 3.89
CA GLY A 86 -20.03 20.95 3.30
C GLY A 86 -19.98 19.44 3.10
N ASP A 87 -20.64 18.97 2.05
CA ASP A 87 -20.73 17.56 1.68
C ASP A 87 -19.65 17.21 0.65
N SER A 88 -18.86 16.18 0.92
CA SER A 88 -17.83 15.68 -0.01
C SER A 88 -18.41 14.81 -1.12
N GLY A 89 -19.62 14.29 -0.97
CA GLY A 89 -20.11 13.18 -1.78
C GLY A 89 -19.32 11.89 -1.56
N PRO A 90 -19.39 10.93 -2.49
CA PRO A 90 -18.53 9.75 -2.51
C PRO A 90 -17.06 10.13 -2.51
N MET A 91 -16.31 9.54 -1.59
CA MET A 91 -14.92 9.88 -1.32
C MET A 91 -13.95 9.01 -2.12
N THR A 92 -12.85 9.60 -2.60
CA THR A 92 -11.66 8.82 -2.95
C THR A 92 -11.07 8.24 -1.68
N PHE A 93 -10.86 6.92 -1.62
CA PHE A 93 -10.42 6.25 -0.41
C PHE A 93 -9.63 4.97 -0.69
N HIS A 94 -8.82 4.57 0.29
CA HIS A 94 -8.20 3.25 0.38
C HIS A 94 -8.83 2.49 1.54
N SER A 95 -9.45 1.33 1.27
CA SER A 95 -10.31 0.64 2.23
C SER A 95 -9.55 -0.06 3.36
N GLY A 96 -8.39 -0.64 3.06
CA GLY A 96 -7.62 -1.52 3.94
C GLY A 96 -6.31 -0.93 4.43
N ALA A 97 -6.28 0.32 4.90
CA ALA A 97 -5.02 0.96 5.34
C ALA A 97 -4.39 0.31 6.58
N ASN A 98 -5.15 -0.48 7.36
CA ASN A 98 -4.72 -1.12 8.62
C ASN A 98 -4.11 -0.13 9.63
N GLN A 99 -4.48 1.14 9.50
CA GLN A 99 -4.16 2.21 10.42
C GLN A 99 -5.46 2.90 10.84
N THR A 100 -5.59 3.22 12.12
CA THR A 100 -6.77 3.89 12.63
C THR A 100 -6.80 5.33 12.18
N SER A 101 -7.84 5.72 11.46
CA SER A 101 -8.21 7.10 11.20
C SER A 101 -9.39 7.50 12.05
N PHE A 102 -9.49 8.78 12.37
CA PHE A 102 -10.47 9.35 13.31
C PHE A 102 -11.37 10.32 12.56
N ILE A 103 -12.68 10.27 12.82
CA ILE A 103 -13.69 11.04 12.11
C ILE A 103 -14.60 11.71 13.12
N THR A 104 -14.87 12.99 12.93
CA THR A 104 -15.86 13.74 13.75
C THR A 104 -17.28 13.51 13.25
N ALA A 105 -18.27 13.79 14.07
CA ALA A 105 -19.64 13.85 13.60
C ALA A 105 -19.82 14.96 12.54
N ALA A 106 -20.74 14.74 11.60
CA ALA A 106 -21.07 15.73 10.61
C ALA A 106 -21.61 17.01 11.27
N GLY A 107 -21.06 18.17 10.89
CA GLY A 107 -21.46 19.47 11.42
C GLY A 107 -20.84 19.84 12.77
N SER A 108 -19.88 19.06 13.31
CA SER A 108 -19.20 19.38 14.58
C SER A 108 -18.26 20.58 14.50
N GLY A 109 -17.85 20.99 13.29
CA GLY A 109 -16.94 22.11 13.10
C GLY A 109 -15.54 21.68 12.65
N ASP A 110 -14.59 22.61 12.74
CA ASP A 110 -13.19 22.41 12.40
C ASP A 110 -12.39 22.02 13.66
N HIS A 111 -11.97 20.78 13.74
CA HIS A 111 -11.18 20.19 14.81
C HIS A 111 -9.72 19.92 14.42
N THR A 112 -9.26 20.49 13.30
CA THR A 112 -7.89 20.26 12.79
C THR A 112 -6.79 20.84 13.68
N ALA A 113 -7.13 21.69 14.64
CA ALA A 113 -6.20 22.27 15.61
C ALA A 113 -6.23 21.55 16.97
N ASP A 114 -7.09 20.57 17.16
CA ASP A 114 -7.17 19.83 18.42
C ASP A 114 -5.97 18.89 18.56
N LEU A 115 -5.37 18.85 19.74
CA LEU A 115 -4.24 17.98 20.03
C LEU A 115 -4.67 16.57 20.44
N ASP A 116 -5.92 16.38 20.78
CA ASP A 116 -6.50 15.11 21.19
C ASP A 116 -7.65 14.67 20.28
N VAL A 117 -8.14 13.47 20.51
CA VAL A 117 -9.20 12.84 19.69
C VAL A 117 -10.59 12.97 20.29
N PHE A 118 -10.84 13.78 21.32
CA PHE A 118 -12.12 13.81 22.01
C PHE A 118 -13.30 14.24 21.13
N ALA A 119 -13.04 15.07 20.11
CA ALA A 119 -14.06 15.49 19.14
C ALA A 119 -14.34 14.45 18.05
N TYR A 120 -13.50 13.41 17.95
CA TYR A 120 -13.56 12.41 16.89
C TYR A 120 -14.30 11.16 17.38
N GLU A 121 -15.61 11.12 17.19
CA GLU A 121 -16.49 10.08 17.72
C GLU A 121 -16.38 8.73 17.00
N TYR A 122 -15.90 8.74 15.76
CA TYR A 122 -15.84 7.55 14.92
C TYR A 122 -14.41 7.20 14.54
N THR A 123 -14.18 5.91 14.31
CA THR A 123 -12.91 5.40 13.81
C THR A 123 -13.12 4.53 12.57
N THR A 124 -12.12 4.47 11.73
CA THR A 124 -12.09 3.59 10.55
C THR A 124 -10.67 3.10 10.30
N ALA A 125 -10.55 2.00 9.57
CA ALA A 125 -9.26 1.48 9.07
C ALA A 125 -8.94 1.96 7.65
N SER A 126 -9.72 2.88 7.11
CA SER A 126 -9.56 3.42 5.75
C SER A 126 -8.85 4.78 5.78
N TRP A 127 -8.16 5.09 4.70
CA TRP A 127 -7.67 6.43 4.41
C TRP A 127 -8.53 7.11 3.36
N PHE A 128 -8.72 8.43 3.50
CA PHE A 128 -9.53 9.21 2.60
C PHE A 128 -8.73 10.38 2.04
N PHE A 129 -8.85 10.64 0.74
CA PHE A 129 -8.34 11.77 -0.01
C PHE A 129 -6.82 11.95 -0.06
N ILE A 130 -6.07 11.64 0.99
CA ILE A 130 -4.60 11.76 0.97
C ILE A 130 -4.02 10.47 0.40
N ASP A 131 -3.23 10.61 -0.64
CA ASP A 131 -2.64 9.46 -1.34
C ASP A 131 -1.11 9.49 -1.41
N ALA A 132 -0.47 10.64 -1.14
CA ALA A 132 0.99 10.72 -1.10
C ALA A 132 1.49 11.81 -0.14
N ALA A 133 2.69 11.57 0.41
CA ALA A 133 3.45 12.55 1.16
C ALA A 133 4.90 12.56 0.66
N ASP A 134 5.38 13.71 0.19
CA ASP A 134 6.75 13.89 -0.26
C ASP A 134 7.59 14.61 0.79
N VAL A 135 8.83 14.19 0.91
CA VAL A 135 9.86 14.91 1.66
C VAL A 135 10.93 15.43 0.72
N LEU A 136 11.54 16.56 1.08
CA LEU A 136 12.75 16.99 0.39
C LEU A 136 13.88 16.02 0.75
N ALA A 137 14.40 15.35 -0.25
CA ALA A 137 15.43 14.33 -0.10
C ALA A 137 16.67 14.65 -0.95
N ARG A 138 17.75 13.91 -0.73
CA ARG A 138 18.95 13.99 -1.57
C ARG A 138 18.63 13.43 -2.96
N ALA A 139 19.38 13.89 -3.96
CA ALA A 139 19.20 13.45 -5.34
C ALA A 139 19.53 11.95 -5.56
N ASP A 140 20.34 11.37 -4.67
CA ASP A 140 20.73 9.95 -4.67
C ASP A 140 19.83 9.07 -3.80
N THR A 141 18.70 9.60 -3.32
CA THR A 141 17.75 8.82 -2.54
C THR A 141 17.04 7.79 -3.41
N ILE A 142 17.01 6.56 -2.92
CA ILE A 142 16.27 5.46 -3.55
C ILE A 142 14.83 5.49 -3.07
N VAL A 143 13.90 5.52 -4.00
CA VAL A 143 12.46 5.38 -3.72
C VAL A 143 11.99 4.04 -4.25
N VAL A 144 11.49 3.19 -3.37
CA VAL A 144 11.00 1.84 -3.65
C VAL A 144 9.47 1.84 -3.50
N CYS A 145 8.77 1.43 -4.54
CA CYS A 145 7.34 1.19 -4.48
C CYS A 145 7.08 -0.31 -4.30
N ALA A 146 6.37 -0.68 -3.23
CA ALA A 146 5.74 -1.97 -3.08
C ALA A 146 4.40 -1.94 -3.81
N PHE A 147 4.32 -2.63 -4.95
CA PHE A 147 3.16 -2.63 -5.82
C PHE A 147 2.49 -4.01 -5.81
N GLY A 148 1.15 -4.06 -5.75
CA GLY A 148 0.49 -5.36 -5.71
C GLY A 148 -0.94 -5.37 -5.19
N ASP A 149 -1.32 -6.53 -4.68
CA ASP A 149 -2.64 -6.87 -4.18
C ASP A 149 -2.72 -6.88 -2.63
N SER A 150 -3.69 -7.64 -2.09
CA SER A 150 -3.94 -7.75 -0.65
C SER A 150 -2.74 -8.23 0.18
N ILE A 151 -1.85 -9.04 -0.39
CA ILE A 151 -0.65 -9.54 0.31
C ILE A 151 0.36 -8.40 0.48
N THR A 152 0.45 -7.49 -0.47
CA THR A 152 1.30 -6.28 -0.36
C THR A 152 0.60 -5.19 0.45
N ASP A 153 -0.72 -5.04 0.33
CA ASP A 153 -1.54 -4.12 1.12
C ASP A 153 -1.55 -4.48 2.62
N GLY A 154 -1.39 -5.76 2.94
CA GLY A 154 -1.17 -6.24 4.30
C GLY A 154 -2.41 -6.81 4.97
N THR A 155 -3.23 -7.58 4.25
CA THR A 155 -4.32 -8.34 4.86
C THR A 155 -3.79 -9.22 6.00
N HIS A 156 -4.45 -9.22 7.15
CA HIS A 156 -4.04 -9.88 8.40
C HIS A 156 -2.77 -9.33 9.07
N THR A 157 -2.26 -8.17 8.66
CA THR A 157 -1.28 -7.44 9.46
C THR A 157 -1.92 -6.90 10.74
N THR A 158 -1.08 -6.63 11.73
CA THR A 158 -1.54 -6.11 13.00
C THR A 158 -1.89 -4.62 12.85
N PHE A 159 -3.11 -4.25 13.26
CA PHE A 159 -3.56 -2.84 13.21
C PHE A 159 -2.58 -1.91 13.93
N ASN A 160 -2.25 -0.80 13.28
CA ASN A 160 -1.38 0.27 13.79
C ASN A 160 0.08 -0.11 14.03
N ILE A 161 0.54 -1.31 13.62
CA ILE A 161 1.91 -1.79 13.90
C ILE A 161 2.86 -1.64 12.71
N ASN A 162 2.34 -1.51 11.48
CA ASN A 162 3.16 -1.43 10.27
C ASN A 162 4.10 -2.64 10.13
N ASP A 163 3.52 -3.82 9.99
CA ASP A 163 4.23 -5.10 9.92
C ASP A 163 4.06 -5.84 8.58
N ARG A 164 3.71 -5.13 7.51
CA ARG A 164 3.75 -5.63 6.13
C ARG A 164 5.18 -6.02 5.74
N TRP A 165 5.33 -6.88 4.75
CA TRP A 165 6.64 -7.18 4.19
C TRP A 165 7.36 -5.90 3.70
N SER A 166 6.62 -4.92 3.15
CA SER A 166 7.16 -3.63 2.72
C SER A 166 7.66 -2.78 3.89
N ASN A 167 7.01 -2.85 5.06
CA ASN A 167 7.50 -2.18 6.27
C ASN A 167 8.76 -2.86 6.84
N VAL A 168 8.84 -4.20 6.76
CA VAL A 168 10.07 -4.94 7.12
C VAL A 168 11.22 -4.53 6.20
N LEU A 169 10.98 -4.50 4.88
CA LEU A 169 11.94 -4.00 3.89
C LEU A 169 12.39 -2.58 4.21
N SER A 170 11.45 -1.69 4.51
CA SER A 170 11.75 -0.29 4.87
C SER A 170 12.71 -0.20 6.06
N ARG A 171 12.45 -0.92 7.15
CA ARG A 171 13.33 -0.95 8.32
C ARG A 171 14.72 -1.49 7.99
N ARG A 172 14.81 -2.57 7.20
CA ARG A 172 16.08 -3.16 6.77
C ARG A 172 16.90 -2.20 5.90
N LEU A 173 16.24 -1.51 4.95
CA LEU A 173 16.89 -0.54 4.07
C LEU A 173 17.36 0.70 4.86
N HIS A 174 16.56 1.21 5.80
CA HIS A 174 16.98 2.32 6.67
C HIS A 174 18.16 1.92 7.56
N ASN A 175 18.18 0.71 8.09
CA ASN A 175 19.32 0.21 8.86
C ASN A 175 20.59 0.09 8.00
N ALA A 176 20.48 -0.22 6.70
CA ALA A 176 21.61 -0.38 5.81
C ALA A 176 22.10 0.95 5.19
N TYR A 177 21.18 1.86 4.88
CA TYR A 177 21.45 3.04 4.04
C TYR A 177 21.00 4.37 4.66
N GLY A 178 20.47 4.36 5.88
CA GLY A 178 20.00 5.56 6.59
C GLY A 178 18.84 6.23 5.88
N ASN A 179 18.84 7.56 5.84
CA ASN A 179 17.81 8.40 5.21
C ASN A 179 17.91 8.49 3.67
N ARG A 180 18.74 7.63 3.04
CA ARG A 180 18.90 7.58 1.57
C ARG A 180 17.91 6.64 0.89
N VAL A 181 16.90 6.17 1.62
CA VAL A 181 15.85 5.27 1.09
C VAL A 181 14.48 5.73 1.55
N SER A 182 13.49 5.46 0.72
CA SER A 182 12.07 5.58 1.06
C SER A 182 11.35 4.36 0.50
N VAL A 183 10.41 3.79 1.25
CA VAL A 183 9.55 2.70 0.79
C VAL A 183 8.11 3.14 0.92
N VAL A 184 7.39 3.11 -0.20
CA VAL A 184 5.95 3.41 -0.28
C VAL A 184 5.18 2.15 -0.67
N ASN A 185 3.89 2.11 -0.37
CA ASN A 185 3.03 0.98 -0.66
C ASN A 185 1.83 1.44 -1.50
N GLU A 186 1.77 0.97 -2.74
CA GLU A 186 0.71 1.24 -3.73
C GLU A 186 -0.10 -0.03 -4.02
N ALA A 187 -0.31 -0.85 -3.01
CA ALA A 187 -1.10 -2.06 -3.14
C ALA A 187 -2.58 -1.83 -2.82
N ILE A 188 -3.44 -2.66 -3.38
CA ILE A 188 -4.89 -2.61 -3.17
C ILE A 188 -5.41 -4.03 -2.94
N GLY A 189 -6.12 -4.26 -1.84
CA GLY A 189 -6.75 -5.55 -1.56
C GLY A 189 -7.64 -6.04 -2.71
N GLY A 190 -7.42 -7.27 -3.18
CA GLY A 190 -8.16 -7.86 -4.29
C GLY A 190 -7.74 -7.38 -5.68
N ASN A 191 -6.70 -6.56 -5.80
CA ASN A 191 -6.24 -6.00 -7.08
C ASN A 191 -5.71 -7.07 -8.04
N ARG A 192 -5.61 -6.72 -9.30
CA ARG A 192 -5.27 -7.60 -10.42
C ARG A 192 -4.36 -6.94 -11.42
N VAL A 193 -3.62 -7.78 -12.13
CA VAL A 193 -2.73 -7.36 -13.21
C VAL A 193 -3.52 -6.82 -14.39
N VAL A 194 -4.58 -7.53 -14.82
CA VAL A 194 -5.29 -7.26 -16.08
C VAL A 194 -6.81 -7.08 -15.92
N ASN A 195 -7.41 -6.40 -16.86
CA ASN A 195 -8.85 -6.21 -17.05
C ASN A 195 -9.44 -7.25 -18.04
N PRO A 196 -10.78 -7.43 -18.08
CA PRO A 196 -11.83 -6.76 -17.33
C PRO A 196 -12.05 -7.38 -15.96
N VAL A 197 -12.37 -6.56 -15.01
CA VAL A 197 -12.70 -7.01 -13.66
C VAL A 197 -14.11 -6.57 -13.31
N THR A 198 -14.99 -7.52 -13.07
CA THR A 198 -16.29 -7.29 -12.43
C THR A 198 -16.14 -7.41 -10.92
N PHE A 199 -15.30 -6.53 -10.33
CA PHE A 199 -15.04 -6.57 -8.91
C PHE A 199 -15.70 -5.42 -8.16
N PRO A 200 -15.84 -5.56 -6.82
CA PRO A 200 -16.22 -4.44 -5.98
C PRO A 200 -15.30 -3.24 -6.25
N ALA A 201 -15.86 -2.04 -6.21
CA ALA A 201 -15.09 -0.80 -6.37
C ALA A 201 -13.88 -0.70 -5.43
N THR A 202 -13.92 -1.42 -4.32
CA THR A 202 -12.85 -1.50 -3.31
C THR A 202 -11.59 -2.24 -3.77
N SER A 203 -11.66 -3.02 -4.86
CA SER A 203 -10.50 -3.72 -5.44
C SER A 203 -9.70 -2.85 -6.43
N GLY A 204 -10.15 -1.65 -6.68
CA GLY A 204 -9.49 -0.67 -7.53
C GLY A 204 -9.46 -1.06 -9.02
N GLN A 205 -8.78 -0.21 -9.81
CA GLN A 205 -8.49 -0.49 -11.21
C GLN A 205 -7.35 -1.51 -11.31
N ALA A 206 -7.30 -2.27 -12.42
CA ALA A 206 -6.21 -3.21 -12.65
C ALA A 206 -4.84 -2.49 -12.69
N ALA A 207 -3.78 -3.22 -12.37
CA ALA A 207 -2.42 -2.69 -12.36
C ALA A 207 -2.04 -2.01 -13.68
N THR A 208 -2.44 -2.59 -14.83
CA THR A 208 -2.23 -2.01 -16.15
C THR A 208 -2.88 -0.64 -16.33
N ASP A 209 -4.00 -0.38 -15.67
CA ASP A 209 -4.76 0.88 -15.82
C ASP A 209 -4.31 1.94 -14.80
N ARG A 210 -3.90 1.52 -13.60
CA ARG A 210 -3.50 2.44 -12.53
C ARG A 210 -2.00 2.75 -12.47
N LEU A 211 -1.17 2.03 -13.24
CA LEU A 211 0.30 2.16 -13.24
C LEU A 211 0.75 3.62 -13.39
N SER A 212 0.17 4.35 -14.33
CA SER A 212 0.57 5.73 -14.62
C SER A 212 0.27 6.67 -13.47
N ARG A 213 -0.88 6.51 -12.79
CA ARG A 213 -1.29 7.36 -11.68
C ARG A 213 -0.57 6.96 -10.38
N ASP A 214 -0.66 5.68 -10.01
CA ASP A 214 -0.29 5.24 -8.67
C ASP A 214 1.22 5.00 -8.54
N VAL A 215 1.87 4.56 -9.61
CA VAL A 215 3.30 4.20 -9.56
C VAL A 215 4.17 5.26 -10.23
N LEU A 216 3.91 5.59 -11.51
CA LEU A 216 4.71 6.61 -12.22
C LEU A 216 4.45 8.03 -11.71
N GLY A 217 3.34 8.26 -11.02
CA GLY A 217 3.03 9.53 -10.35
C GLY A 217 3.77 9.76 -9.03
N LEU A 218 4.55 8.79 -8.56
CA LEU A 218 5.37 8.91 -7.34
C LEU A 218 6.63 9.74 -7.61
N SER A 219 6.95 10.63 -6.69
CA SER A 219 8.14 11.48 -6.81
C SER A 219 9.43 10.68 -6.60
N GLY A 220 10.35 10.78 -7.56
CA GLY A 220 11.69 10.20 -7.44
C GLY A 220 11.73 8.67 -7.44
N LEU A 221 10.71 8.00 -7.94
CA LEU A 221 10.64 6.54 -8.02
C LEU A 221 11.84 5.95 -8.78
N THR A 222 12.50 4.97 -8.19
CA THR A 222 13.67 4.29 -8.76
C THR A 222 13.48 2.78 -8.89
N HIS A 223 12.71 2.17 -7.99
CA HIS A 223 12.53 0.72 -7.92
C HIS A 223 11.08 0.36 -7.63
N VAL A 224 10.64 -0.75 -8.19
CA VAL A 224 9.37 -1.40 -7.87
C VAL A 224 9.64 -2.82 -7.42
N VAL A 225 9.04 -3.24 -6.31
CA VAL A 225 8.90 -4.66 -5.93
C VAL A 225 7.45 -5.02 -6.16
N TRP A 226 7.19 -5.94 -7.08
CA TRP A 226 5.84 -6.22 -7.57
C TRP A 226 5.40 -7.64 -7.28
N LEU A 227 4.32 -7.75 -6.50
CA LEU A 227 3.65 -9.01 -6.15
C LEU A 227 2.17 -8.92 -6.51
N GLU A 228 1.74 -9.57 -7.56
CA GLU A 228 0.34 -9.56 -8.00
C GLU A 228 0.07 -10.73 -8.97
N GLY A 229 -1.20 -11.11 -9.16
CA GLY A 229 -1.63 -12.13 -10.12
C GLY A 229 -2.52 -13.22 -9.52
N ILE A 230 -2.51 -13.40 -8.20
CA ILE A 230 -3.32 -14.43 -7.55
C ILE A 230 -4.83 -14.19 -7.72
N ASN A 231 -5.26 -12.94 -7.70
CA ASN A 231 -6.66 -12.57 -7.91
C ASN A 231 -7.09 -12.70 -9.38
N ASP A 232 -6.17 -12.54 -10.31
CA ASP A 232 -6.42 -12.83 -11.73
C ASP A 232 -6.72 -14.31 -11.92
N LEU A 233 -5.88 -15.19 -11.36
CA LEU A 233 -6.07 -16.64 -11.39
C LEU A 233 -7.38 -17.05 -10.72
N GLY A 234 -7.65 -16.51 -9.53
CA GLY A 234 -8.91 -16.72 -8.82
C GLY A 234 -10.13 -16.21 -9.59
N GLY A 235 -9.94 -15.25 -10.48
CA GLY A 235 -10.97 -14.70 -11.38
C GLY A 235 -11.09 -15.42 -12.72
N GLY A 236 -10.29 -16.47 -12.95
CA GLY A 236 -10.33 -17.27 -14.17
C GLY A 236 -9.58 -16.67 -15.36
N HIS A 237 -8.67 -15.71 -15.12
CA HIS A 237 -7.76 -15.25 -16.16
C HIS A 237 -6.72 -16.32 -16.50
N THR A 238 -6.36 -16.40 -17.78
CA THR A 238 -5.33 -17.37 -18.21
C THR A 238 -3.92 -16.88 -17.84
N VAL A 239 -3.02 -17.83 -17.64
CA VAL A 239 -1.60 -17.56 -17.37
C VAL A 239 -1.02 -16.63 -18.43
N GLU A 240 -1.29 -16.86 -19.71
CA GLU A 240 -0.78 -16.08 -20.84
C GLU A 240 -1.25 -14.62 -20.80
N SER A 241 -2.50 -14.39 -20.36
CA SER A 241 -3.02 -13.01 -20.24
C SER A 241 -2.35 -12.23 -19.12
N ILE A 242 -2.02 -12.92 -18.02
CA ILE A 242 -1.31 -12.32 -16.89
C ILE A 242 0.16 -12.05 -17.26
N GLU A 243 0.82 -13.00 -17.93
CA GLU A 243 2.19 -12.81 -18.45
C GLU A 243 2.29 -11.62 -19.41
N ALA A 244 1.30 -11.45 -20.29
CA ALA A 244 1.24 -10.29 -21.18
C ALA A 244 1.10 -8.97 -20.39
N GLY A 245 0.33 -8.97 -19.29
CA GLY A 245 0.24 -7.85 -18.36
C GLY A 245 1.57 -7.55 -17.68
N TYR A 246 2.27 -8.57 -17.20
CA TYR A 246 3.60 -8.43 -16.62
C TYR A 246 4.59 -7.80 -17.61
N GLN A 247 4.63 -8.29 -18.85
CA GLN A 247 5.52 -7.76 -19.91
C GLN A 247 5.22 -6.28 -20.19
N SER A 248 3.93 -5.91 -20.29
CA SER A 248 3.51 -4.53 -20.55
C SER A 248 3.93 -3.57 -19.44
N ILE A 249 3.70 -3.94 -18.18
CA ILE A 249 4.04 -3.12 -17.02
C ILE A 249 5.55 -2.97 -16.87
N VAL A 250 6.30 -4.06 -16.94
CA VAL A 250 7.77 -4.03 -16.81
C VAL A 250 8.39 -3.21 -17.95
N ALA A 251 7.94 -3.39 -19.19
CA ALA A 251 8.42 -2.58 -20.32
C ALA A 251 8.16 -1.08 -20.10
N THR A 252 6.99 -0.74 -19.53
CA THR A 252 6.66 0.65 -19.22
C THR A 252 7.56 1.22 -18.11
N LEU A 253 7.80 0.46 -17.03
CA LEU A 253 8.69 0.87 -15.95
C LEU A 253 10.15 1.03 -16.44
N HIS A 254 10.64 0.09 -17.23
CA HIS A 254 11.97 0.18 -17.84
C HIS A 254 12.12 1.40 -18.76
N ALA A 255 11.08 1.74 -19.52
CA ALA A 255 11.08 2.94 -20.36
C ALA A 255 11.23 4.25 -19.55
N HIS A 256 10.88 4.22 -18.27
CA HIS A 256 11.08 5.32 -17.32
C HIS A 256 12.36 5.18 -16.47
N GLY A 257 13.22 4.19 -16.77
CA GLY A 257 14.46 3.96 -16.03
C GLY A 257 14.28 3.36 -14.65
N ILE A 258 13.11 2.77 -14.37
CA ILE A 258 12.76 2.18 -13.07
C ILE A 258 13.10 0.70 -13.10
N LYS A 259 13.85 0.22 -12.10
CA LYS A 259 14.17 -1.20 -11.91
C LYS A 259 13.01 -1.95 -11.28
N VAL A 260 12.79 -3.18 -11.73
CA VAL A 260 11.69 -4.02 -11.26
C VAL A 260 12.19 -5.32 -10.65
N MET A 261 11.83 -5.57 -9.40
CA MET A 261 11.96 -6.86 -8.75
C MET A 261 10.63 -7.60 -8.81
N GLY A 262 10.56 -8.71 -9.53
CA GLY A 262 9.39 -9.58 -9.54
C GLY A 262 9.36 -10.44 -8.28
N ALA A 263 8.19 -10.53 -7.65
CA ALA A 263 7.99 -11.35 -6.47
C ALA A 263 7.10 -12.56 -6.79
N THR A 264 7.51 -13.75 -6.35
CA THR A 264 6.68 -14.96 -6.52
C THR A 264 5.51 -14.96 -5.54
N MET A 265 4.35 -15.41 -6.02
CA MET A 265 3.14 -15.49 -5.21
C MET A 265 3.23 -16.63 -4.19
N THR A 266 2.76 -16.37 -2.97
CA THR A 266 2.64 -17.37 -1.89
C THR A 266 1.66 -18.48 -2.26
N SER A 267 1.72 -19.65 -1.56
CA SER A 267 0.82 -20.78 -1.83
C SER A 267 -0.66 -20.38 -1.73
N ALA A 268 -1.43 -20.85 -2.68
CA ALA A 268 -2.89 -20.72 -2.71
C ALA A 268 -3.59 -22.09 -2.61
N LEU A 269 -2.84 -23.17 -2.32
CA LEU A 269 -3.37 -24.53 -2.28
C LEU A 269 -4.46 -24.70 -1.22
N GLY A 270 -4.31 -24.02 -0.09
CA GLY A 270 -5.28 -24.04 1.00
C GLY A 270 -6.47 -23.10 0.84
N LEU A 271 -6.59 -22.39 -0.29
CA LEU A 271 -7.78 -21.58 -0.59
C LEU A 271 -9.02 -22.48 -0.58
N LEU A 272 -9.93 -22.18 0.34
CA LEU A 272 -11.19 -22.90 0.43
C LEU A 272 -12.05 -22.61 -0.80
N ASN A 273 -12.77 -23.66 -1.23
CA ASN A 273 -13.74 -23.53 -2.31
C ASN A 273 -14.77 -22.42 -1.95
N PRO A 274 -15.08 -21.47 -2.85
CA PRO A 274 -16.13 -20.46 -2.64
C PRO A 274 -17.48 -21.06 -2.24
N ALA A 275 -17.78 -22.32 -2.60
CA ALA A 275 -18.98 -23.04 -2.17
C ALA A 275 -19.01 -23.31 -0.64
N GLU A 276 -17.91 -23.18 0.07
CA GLU A 276 -17.80 -23.41 1.51
C GLU A 276 -17.82 -22.11 2.34
N GLY A 277 -18.12 -20.95 1.74
CA GLY A 277 -18.48 -19.73 2.47
C GLY A 277 -17.43 -18.63 2.57
N TRP A 278 -16.46 -18.60 1.70
CA TRP A 278 -15.47 -17.53 1.66
C TRP A 278 -16.02 -16.31 0.90
N TYR A 279 -16.47 -15.32 1.57
CA TYR A 279 -17.16 -14.10 1.11
C TYR A 279 -18.54 -14.32 0.48
N PRO A 280 -19.63 -13.95 1.17
CA PRO A 280 -20.94 -13.81 0.55
C PRO A 280 -20.85 -12.74 -0.55
N GLY A 281 -20.99 -13.16 -1.82
CA GLY A 281 -20.93 -12.28 -2.99
C GLY A 281 -19.77 -12.53 -3.95
N TYR A 282 -18.81 -13.39 -3.63
CA TYR A 282 -17.81 -13.85 -4.59
C TYR A 282 -18.42 -14.92 -5.51
N THR A 283 -19.20 -14.45 -6.49
CA THR A 283 -19.84 -15.28 -7.50
C THR A 283 -19.01 -15.38 -8.79
N GLY A 284 -17.75 -14.98 -8.75
CA GLY A 284 -16.81 -15.29 -9.82
C GLY A 284 -16.68 -16.81 -9.90
N GLY A 285 -17.01 -17.40 -11.02
CA GLY A 285 -16.85 -18.84 -11.29
C GLY A 285 -15.37 -19.24 -11.27
N GLY A 286 -14.66 -18.85 -10.20
CA GLY A 286 -13.24 -19.04 -10.01
C GLY A 286 -12.91 -20.49 -9.69
N ASP A 287 -11.76 -20.89 -10.15
CA ASP A 287 -11.17 -22.18 -9.87
C ASP A 287 -10.96 -22.37 -8.37
N ASN A 288 -11.07 -23.60 -7.90
CA ASN A 288 -10.76 -23.97 -6.51
C ASN A 288 -9.24 -23.84 -6.24
N GLY A 289 -8.86 -23.80 -4.97
CA GLY A 289 -7.47 -23.63 -4.54
C GLY A 289 -6.45 -24.47 -5.31
N PRO A 290 -6.65 -25.79 -5.52
CA PRO A 290 -5.71 -26.62 -6.28
C PRO A 290 -5.48 -26.17 -7.73
N VAL A 291 -6.50 -25.68 -8.43
CA VAL A 291 -6.37 -25.17 -9.82
C VAL A 291 -5.67 -23.82 -9.83
N VAL A 292 -6.07 -22.92 -8.94
CA VAL A 292 -5.40 -21.63 -8.76
C VAL A 292 -3.92 -21.82 -8.43
N ASP A 293 -3.61 -22.75 -7.51
CA ASP A 293 -2.24 -23.04 -7.10
C ASP A 293 -1.40 -23.65 -8.22
N ALA A 294 -1.96 -24.56 -9.02
CA ALA A 294 -1.28 -25.11 -10.18
C ALA A 294 -0.88 -24.02 -11.19
N ASN A 295 -1.78 -23.11 -11.51
CA ASN A 295 -1.50 -21.97 -12.40
C ASN A 295 -0.53 -20.96 -11.74
N ARG A 296 -0.63 -20.74 -10.43
CA ARG A 296 0.33 -19.93 -9.66
C ARG A 296 1.76 -20.49 -9.78
N MET A 297 1.93 -21.81 -9.69
CA MET A 297 3.25 -22.44 -9.86
C MET A 297 3.84 -22.19 -11.25
N ILE A 298 3.00 -22.18 -12.30
CA ILE A 298 3.43 -21.82 -13.67
C ILE A 298 3.90 -20.36 -13.71
N LEU A 299 3.10 -19.42 -13.21
CA LEU A 299 3.47 -18.00 -13.15
C LEU A 299 4.71 -17.78 -12.27
N ASN A 300 4.84 -18.45 -11.13
CA ASN A 300 6.03 -18.36 -10.29
C ASN A 300 7.27 -18.86 -11.02
N THR A 301 7.13 -19.90 -11.84
CA THR A 301 8.23 -20.37 -12.71
C THR A 301 8.58 -19.31 -13.74
N TYR A 302 7.60 -18.68 -14.37
CA TYR A 302 7.82 -17.58 -15.29
C TYR A 302 8.53 -16.40 -14.60
N ILE A 303 8.08 -15.98 -13.42
CA ILE A 303 8.72 -14.90 -12.65
C ILE A 303 10.20 -15.23 -12.39
N ARG A 304 10.51 -16.48 -12.00
CA ARG A 304 11.88 -16.91 -11.69
C ARG A 304 12.79 -17.00 -12.90
N THR A 305 12.26 -17.35 -14.08
CA THR A 305 13.10 -17.82 -15.21
C THR A 305 12.98 -17.04 -16.49
N SER A 306 11.99 -16.17 -16.64
CA SER A 306 11.74 -15.42 -17.90
C SER A 306 12.83 -14.40 -18.24
N GLY A 307 13.59 -13.93 -17.24
CA GLY A 307 14.54 -12.82 -17.42
C GLY A 307 13.86 -11.46 -17.66
N LEU A 308 12.56 -11.37 -17.39
CA LEU A 308 11.79 -10.15 -17.56
C LEU A 308 12.18 -9.07 -16.53
N TYR A 309 12.48 -9.48 -15.32
CA TYR A 309 12.72 -8.61 -14.17
C TYR A 309 14.22 -8.36 -13.95
N ASP A 310 14.59 -7.21 -13.38
CA ASP A 310 15.98 -6.90 -13.00
C ASP A 310 16.45 -7.69 -11.78
N GLY A 311 15.52 -8.21 -10.99
CA GLY A 311 15.73 -9.07 -9.83
C GLY A 311 14.47 -9.86 -9.52
N VAL A 312 14.61 -10.92 -8.73
CA VAL A 312 13.51 -11.75 -8.28
C VAL A 312 13.63 -11.98 -6.78
N VAL A 313 12.52 -11.82 -6.06
CA VAL A 313 12.40 -12.29 -4.68
C VAL A 313 11.44 -13.49 -4.62
N ASP A 314 11.87 -14.55 -3.98
CA ASP A 314 11.09 -15.79 -3.88
C ASP A 314 10.30 -15.87 -2.58
N PHE A 315 9.16 -15.14 -2.54
CA PHE A 315 8.23 -15.18 -1.40
C PHE A 315 7.56 -16.55 -1.25
N ASP A 316 7.36 -17.27 -2.35
CA ASP A 316 6.87 -18.65 -2.32
C ASP A 316 7.83 -19.53 -1.52
N ALA A 317 9.10 -19.57 -1.89
CA ALA A 317 10.10 -20.36 -1.14
C ALA A 317 10.25 -19.91 0.32
N ALA A 318 10.10 -18.62 0.62
CA ALA A 318 10.19 -18.11 1.98
C ALA A 318 9.04 -18.61 2.87
N THR A 319 7.85 -18.81 2.30
CA THR A 319 6.64 -19.08 3.07
C THR A 319 6.10 -20.51 2.93
N LEU A 320 6.52 -21.26 1.91
CA LEU A 320 6.02 -22.60 1.59
C LEU A 320 6.50 -23.66 2.58
N ASP A 321 5.61 -24.53 3.00
CA ASP A 321 5.95 -25.84 3.59
C ASP A 321 6.14 -26.86 2.45
N PRO A 322 7.36 -27.31 2.19
CA PRO A 322 7.64 -28.23 1.07
C PRO A 322 7.03 -29.63 1.27
N ALA A 323 6.64 -29.99 2.49
CA ALA A 323 6.03 -31.28 2.78
C ALA A 323 4.56 -31.33 2.37
N THR A 324 3.86 -30.20 2.45
CA THR A 324 2.41 -30.12 2.21
C THR A 324 2.05 -29.33 0.97
N GLY A 325 2.93 -28.45 0.49
CA GLY A 325 2.65 -27.49 -0.58
C GLY A 325 1.82 -26.28 -0.13
N ASN A 326 1.42 -26.21 1.14
CA ASN A 326 0.70 -25.10 1.73
C ASN A 326 1.68 -24.04 2.28
N MET A 327 1.15 -22.90 2.70
CA MET A 327 1.88 -21.98 3.56
C MET A 327 2.26 -22.70 4.87
N LYS A 328 3.46 -22.42 5.39
CA LYS A 328 3.89 -22.95 6.70
C LYS A 328 2.87 -22.61 7.78
N ALA A 329 2.57 -23.58 8.66
CA ALA A 329 1.51 -23.44 9.66
C ALA A 329 1.73 -22.24 10.60
N GLU A 330 2.99 -21.92 10.94
CA GLU A 330 3.35 -20.75 11.75
C GLU A 330 3.09 -19.40 11.07
N TYR A 331 2.90 -19.39 9.75
CA TYR A 331 2.63 -18.18 8.96
C TYR A 331 1.15 -17.99 8.64
N VAL A 332 0.34 -18.99 8.90
CA VAL A 332 -1.13 -18.91 8.72
C VAL A 332 -1.72 -18.05 9.83
N PRO A 333 -2.63 -17.11 9.52
CA PRO A 333 -3.32 -16.32 10.53
C PRO A 333 -4.02 -17.21 11.56
N ASN A 334 -3.85 -16.90 12.86
CA ASN A 334 -4.46 -17.66 13.92
C ASN A 334 -5.96 -17.36 13.99
N SER A 335 -6.78 -18.29 13.54
CA SER A 335 -8.23 -18.19 13.47
C SER A 335 -8.96 -18.17 14.83
N GLN A 336 -8.25 -18.26 15.96
CA GLN A 336 -8.89 -18.20 17.29
C GLN A 336 -9.59 -16.86 17.55
N PHE A 337 -9.28 -15.82 16.79
CA PHE A 337 -9.86 -14.48 16.92
C PHE A 337 -10.73 -14.04 15.75
N THR A 338 -10.75 -14.80 14.67
CA THR A 338 -11.66 -14.63 13.56
C THR A 338 -12.51 -15.88 13.46
N GLU A 339 -13.81 -15.78 13.63
CA GLU A 339 -14.75 -16.90 13.44
C GLU A 339 -14.80 -17.42 11.99
N LEU A 340 -13.88 -16.93 11.14
CA LEU A 340 -13.76 -17.33 9.75
C LEU A 340 -12.87 -18.57 9.63
N PRO A 341 -13.24 -19.54 8.77
CA PRO A 341 -12.37 -20.66 8.46
C PRO A 341 -11.05 -20.14 7.87
N TRP A 342 -9.98 -20.70 8.32
CA TRP A 342 -8.57 -20.61 7.94
C TRP A 342 -8.29 -19.86 6.63
N ASP A 343 -7.68 -18.69 6.70
CA ASP A 343 -7.12 -18.02 5.52
C ASP A 343 -5.71 -18.57 5.29
N TYR A 344 -5.56 -19.45 4.30
CA TYR A 344 -4.27 -20.03 3.93
C TYR A 344 -3.60 -19.28 2.78
N LEU A 345 -4.11 -18.11 2.36
CA LEU A 345 -3.56 -17.28 1.31
C LEU A 345 -2.72 -16.13 1.87
N HIS A 346 -3.27 -15.42 2.84
CA HIS A 346 -2.65 -14.23 3.41
C HIS A 346 -1.79 -14.60 4.62
N PRO A 347 -0.52 -14.16 4.65
CA PRO A 347 0.34 -14.43 5.81
C PRO A 347 -0.09 -13.65 7.06
N ASN A 348 0.30 -14.17 8.22
CA ASN A 348 0.30 -13.41 9.47
C ASN A 348 1.59 -12.56 9.60
N HIS A 349 1.76 -11.87 10.73
CA HIS A 349 2.95 -11.08 11.05
C HIS A 349 4.27 -11.82 10.81
N ALA A 350 4.38 -13.10 11.23
CA ALA A 350 5.60 -13.88 11.06
C ALA A 350 5.89 -14.18 9.59
N GLY A 351 4.84 -14.50 8.81
CA GLY A 351 4.98 -14.73 7.37
C GLY A 351 5.36 -13.45 6.62
N TYR A 352 4.76 -12.31 6.93
CA TYR A 352 5.17 -11.02 6.36
C TYR A 352 6.61 -10.64 6.73
N THR A 353 7.05 -10.98 7.94
CA THR A 353 8.44 -10.80 8.35
C THR A 353 9.37 -11.66 7.50
N ALA A 354 9.06 -12.94 7.32
CA ALA A 354 9.85 -13.85 6.48
C ALA A 354 9.93 -13.38 5.01
N MET A 355 8.84 -12.86 4.45
CA MET A 355 8.81 -12.27 3.12
C MET A 355 9.76 -11.06 3.04
N GLY A 356 9.62 -10.10 3.96
CA GLY A 356 10.45 -8.90 3.97
C GLY A 356 11.94 -9.22 4.19
N GLU A 357 12.26 -10.27 4.95
CA GLU A 357 13.64 -10.73 5.17
C GLU A 357 14.23 -11.45 3.95
N ALA A 358 13.41 -12.07 3.11
CA ALA A 358 13.86 -12.76 1.90
C ALA A 358 14.37 -11.81 0.80
N ILE A 359 14.08 -10.51 0.90
CA ILE A 359 14.50 -9.53 -0.10
C ILE A 359 16.00 -9.25 0.01
N ASP A 360 16.72 -9.42 -1.10
CA ASP A 360 18.14 -9.07 -1.18
C ASP A 360 18.31 -7.53 -1.26
N LEU A 361 18.89 -6.95 -0.23
CA LEU A 361 19.12 -5.50 -0.17
C LEU A 361 20.15 -5.01 -1.19
N SER A 362 21.01 -5.87 -1.72
CA SER A 362 22.01 -5.49 -2.72
C SER A 362 21.37 -4.99 -4.02
N PHE A 363 20.13 -5.33 -4.27
CA PHE A 363 19.33 -4.81 -5.40
C PHE A 363 19.15 -3.29 -5.34
N PHE A 364 19.12 -2.72 -4.15
CA PHE A 364 18.82 -1.31 -3.88
C PHE A 364 20.07 -0.48 -3.55
N THR A 365 21.22 -0.79 -4.09
CA THR A 365 22.44 -0.04 -3.76
C THR A 365 22.35 1.40 -4.25
N PRO A 366 22.52 2.41 -3.36
CA PRO A 366 22.63 3.79 -3.77
C PRO A 366 23.86 3.99 -4.65
N HIS A 367 23.72 4.73 -5.74
CA HIS A 367 24.88 5.07 -6.57
C HIS A 367 25.84 5.94 -5.75
N HIS A 368 27.07 5.47 -5.58
CA HIS A 368 28.16 6.31 -5.08
C HIS A 368 28.58 7.24 -6.22
N HIS A 369 28.23 8.52 -6.09
CA HIS A 369 28.79 9.58 -6.91
C HIS A 369 30.00 10.19 -6.23
#